data_f52af6af834405240093ed72e3dbb1e0
#
_entry.id   f52af6af834405240093ed72e3dbb1e0
#
_cell.length_a   1.000
_cell.length_b   1.000
_cell.length_c   1.000
_cell.angle_alpha   90.00
_cell.angle_beta   90.00
_cell.angle_gamma   90.00
#
_symmetry.space_group_name_H-M   'P 1'
#
loop_
_entity.id
_entity.type
_entity.pdbx_description
1 polymer ?
#
loop_
_entity_poly.entity_id
_entity_poly.type
_entity_poly.pdbx_seq_one_letter_code
_entity_poly.pdbx_strand_id
1 'polypeptide(L)'
;MSEPLDLDPAEFITVGTIGPPGKRVFYLQAGQQRELITLVIEKEHAASLAAGITQILDEVTEKLDRTTAPPNLEERDMALREPIKPLFRVAQMGLGYDNERDQMVLVVQELLLAGEEDLEESDIEPRVVRFFVSREDMLALSQHSETVVVSGRPVCGNCGRPIDPDGHFCPKSNGHGRKATWA
;
A
#
# COMPACT_ATOMS: atom_id res chain seq x y z
N MET A 1 21.09 12.65 -12.65
CA MET A 1 20.42 11.50 -11.96
C MET A 1 20.30 11.81 -10.50
N SER A 2 19.08 11.99 -10.01
CA SER A 2 18.86 12.17 -8.58
C SER A 2 19.23 10.88 -7.86
N GLU A 3 20.07 10.94 -6.83
CA GLU A 3 20.35 9.75 -6.02
C GLU A 3 19.07 9.24 -5.36
N PRO A 4 18.83 7.92 -5.34
CA PRO A 4 17.69 7.35 -4.62
C PRO A 4 17.78 7.69 -3.13
N LEU A 5 16.67 7.99 -2.52
CA LEU A 5 16.57 8.13 -1.07
C LEU A 5 16.41 6.73 -0.45
N ASP A 6 17.36 6.32 0.37
CA ASP A 6 17.38 5.00 0.99
C ASP A 6 16.99 5.06 2.47
N LEU A 7 16.03 4.24 2.88
CA LEU A 7 15.84 3.87 4.28
C LEU A 7 16.40 2.46 4.50
N ASP A 8 17.55 2.37 5.15
CA ASP A 8 18.32 1.14 5.31
C ASP A 8 18.90 0.98 6.73
N PRO A 9 18.34 0.11 7.57
CA PRO A 9 17.04 -0.57 7.40
C PRO A 9 15.86 0.35 7.70
N ALA A 10 14.71 0.11 7.07
CA ALA A 10 13.47 0.68 7.54
C ALA A 10 13.02 -0.07 8.81
N GLU A 11 12.98 0.66 9.93
CA GLU A 11 12.58 0.12 11.25
C GLU A 11 11.07 0.04 11.42
N PHE A 12 10.35 0.71 10.55
CA PHE A 12 8.90 0.81 10.55
C PHE A 12 8.42 0.96 9.11
N ILE A 13 7.42 0.19 8.72
CA ILE A 13 6.73 0.32 7.45
C ILE A 13 5.27 -0.06 7.59
N THR A 14 4.37 0.73 7.01
CA THR A 14 2.94 0.48 7.05
C THR A 14 2.20 1.05 5.85
N VAL A 15 1.00 0.56 5.63
CA VAL A 15 -0.02 1.15 4.76
C VAL A 15 -1.19 1.60 5.61
N GLY A 16 -1.72 2.78 5.35
CA GLY A 16 -2.90 3.27 6.05
C GLY A 16 -3.76 4.16 5.16
N THR A 17 -4.91 4.56 5.68
CA THR A 17 -5.84 5.41 4.94
C THR A 17 -6.36 6.55 5.80
N ILE A 18 -6.62 7.68 5.15
CA ILE A 18 -7.28 8.84 5.76
C ILE A 18 -8.48 9.22 4.90
N GLY A 19 -9.59 9.51 5.56
CA GLY A 19 -10.84 9.91 4.93
C GLY A 19 -11.97 8.89 5.08
N PRO A 20 -13.20 9.28 4.74
CA PRO A 20 -14.37 8.42 4.85
C PRO A 20 -14.36 7.31 3.80
N PRO A 21 -15.10 6.22 4.02
CA PRO A 21 -15.28 5.15 3.04
C PRO A 21 -15.69 5.70 1.66
N GLY A 22 -15.00 5.24 0.61
CA GLY A 22 -15.22 5.70 -0.77
C GLY A 22 -14.46 6.97 -1.17
N LYS A 23 -13.89 7.70 -0.22
CA LYS A 23 -13.05 8.90 -0.44
C LYS A 23 -11.74 8.83 0.33
N ARG A 24 -11.26 7.63 0.65
CA ARG A 24 -10.02 7.44 1.38
C ARG A 24 -8.82 7.66 0.48
N VAL A 25 -7.82 8.33 1.03
CA VAL A 25 -6.49 8.42 0.45
C VAL A 25 -5.62 7.38 1.13
N PHE A 26 -4.93 6.57 0.34
CA PHE A 26 -4.02 5.56 0.81
C PHE A 26 -2.60 6.12 0.93
N TYR A 27 -1.92 5.73 1.97
CA TYR A 27 -0.54 6.13 2.23
C TYR A 27 0.32 4.91 2.51
N LEU A 28 1.51 4.90 1.93
CA LEU A 28 2.63 4.06 2.35
C LEU A 28 3.53 4.93 3.22
N GLN A 29 3.87 4.45 4.39
CA GLN A 29 4.71 5.18 5.32
C GLN A 29 5.81 4.27 5.85
N ALA A 30 7.03 4.76 5.88
CA ALA A 30 8.16 4.06 6.46
C ALA A 30 9.05 5.03 7.22
N GLY A 31 9.77 4.53 8.20
CA GLY A 31 10.64 5.33 9.01
C GLY A 31 11.87 4.60 9.52
N GLN A 32 12.91 5.40 9.81
CA GLN A 32 14.12 4.98 10.47
C GLN A 32 14.53 6.08 11.45
N GLN A 33 14.70 5.74 12.72
CA GLN A 33 15.04 6.71 13.77
C GLN A 33 14.05 7.89 13.81
N ARG A 34 14.45 9.07 13.31
CA ARG A 34 13.63 10.30 13.25
C ARG A 34 13.15 10.63 11.83
N GLU A 35 13.61 9.89 10.86
CA GLU A 35 13.16 10.06 9.48
C GLU A 35 11.83 9.34 9.27
N LEU A 36 10.89 10.01 8.66
CA LEU A 36 9.57 9.50 8.31
C LEU A 36 9.27 9.87 6.87
N ILE A 37 9.14 8.87 6.01
CA ILE A 37 8.76 9.04 4.61
C ILE A 37 7.31 8.61 4.47
N THR A 38 6.48 9.51 3.94
CA THR A 38 5.08 9.26 3.63
C THR A 38 4.88 9.44 2.13
N LEU A 39 4.24 8.48 1.49
CA LEU A 39 3.95 8.48 0.05
C LEU A 39 2.45 8.29 -0.16
N VAL A 40 1.89 8.97 -1.16
CA VAL A 40 0.51 8.73 -1.58
C VAL A 40 0.49 7.58 -2.58
N ILE A 41 -0.30 6.57 -2.28
CA ILE A 41 -0.48 5.40 -3.14
C ILE A 41 -1.94 5.24 -3.55
N GLU A 42 -2.20 4.41 -4.54
CA GLU A 42 -3.54 3.99 -4.91
C GLU A 42 -3.91 2.68 -4.18
N LYS A 43 -5.20 2.38 -4.09
CA LYS A 43 -5.70 1.13 -3.49
C LYS A 43 -5.10 -0.11 -4.16
N GLU A 44 -4.99 -0.05 -5.48
CA GLU A 44 -4.41 -1.09 -6.32
C GLU A 44 -2.93 -1.33 -6.00
N HIS A 45 -2.18 -0.27 -5.69
CA HIS A 45 -0.80 -0.38 -5.23
C HIS A 45 -0.71 -1.16 -3.92
N ALA A 46 -1.58 -0.87 -2.95
CA ALA A 46 -1.60 -1.59 -1.67
C ALA A 46 -1.94 -3.07 -1.85
N ALA A 47 -2.90 -3.39 -2.71
CA ALA A 47 -3.29 -4.77 -3.01
C ALA A 47 -2.17 -5.54 -3.74
N SER A 48 -1.56 -4.93 -4.76
CA SER A 48 -0.46 -5.52 -5.51
C SER A 48 0.79 -5.71 -4.66
N LEU A 49 1.07 -4.75 -3.76
CA LEU A 49 2.17 -4.84 -2.81
C LEU A 49 1.99 -6.05 -1.88
N ALA A 50 0.80 -6.23 -1.30
CA ALA A 50 0.51 -7.36 -0.43
C ALA A 50 0.72 -8.71 -1.15
N ALA A 51 0.16 -8.85 -2.36
CA ALA A 51 0.30 -10.06 -3.16
C ALA A 51 1.76 -10.33 -3.57
N GLY A 52 2.49 -9.29 -3.99
CA GLY A 52 3.89 -9.40 -4.40
C GLY A 52 4.82 -9.79 -3.26
N ILE A 53 4.60 -9.26 -2.06
CA ILE A 53 5.36 -9.64 -0.87
C ILE A 53 5.18 -11.13 -0.58
N THR A 54 3.94 -11.60 -0.53
CA THR A 54 3.63 -13.00 -0.27
C THR A 54 4.29 -13.91 -1.30
N GLN A 55 4.19 -13.58 -2.58
CA GLN A 55 4.83 -14.36 -3.64
C GLN A 55 6.36 -14.46 -3.47
N ILE A 56 7.04 -13.34 -3.18
CA ILE A 56 8.50 -13.37 -2.99
C ILE A 56 8.88 -14.18 -1.75
N LEU A 57 8.14 -14.06 -0.65
CA LEU A 57 8.43 -14.81 0.57
C LEU A 57 8.22 -16.32 0.38
N ASP A 58 7.21 -16.72 -0.39
CA ASP A 58 7.00 -18.12 -0.78
C ASP A 58 8.18 -18.63 -1.63
N GLU A 59 8.63 -17.85 -2.63
CA GLU A 59 9.78 -18.18 -3.45
C GLU A 59 11.09 -18.29 -2.63
N VAL A 60 11.28 -17.40 -1.67
CA VAL A 60 12.44 -17.44 -0.75
C VAL A 60 12.40 -18.70 0.11
N THR A 61 11.22 -19.06 0.59
CA THR A 61 11.04 -20.30 1.38
C THR A 61 11.34 -21.53 0.53
N GLU A 62 10.80 -21.60 -0.69
CA GLU A 62 10.97 -22.75 -1.57
C GLU A 62 12.41 -22.92 -2.10
N LYS A 63 13.04 -21.83 -2.52
CA LYS A 63 14.34 -21.86 -3.20
C LYS A 63 15.53 -21.79 -2.24
N LEU A 64 15.38 -21.14 -1.10
CA LEU A 64 16.46 -20.84 -0.16
C LEU A 64 16.27 -21.52 1.21
N ASP A 65 15.18 -22.25 1.41
CA ASP A 65 14.81 -22.89 2.68
C ASP A 65 14.80 -21.91 3.87
N ARG A 66 14.37 -20.66 3.58
CA ARG A 66 14.27 -19.58 4.57
C ARG A 66 12.82 -19.27 4.86
N THR A 67 12.26 -19.94 5.86
CA THR A 67 10.92 -19.62 6.38
C THR A 67 10.88 -18.26 7.06
N THR A 68 9.76 -17.55 6.89
CA THR A 68 9.49 -16.30 7.62
C THR A 68 8.54 -16.58 8.76
N ALA A 69 8.94 -16.16 9.97
CA ALA A 69 8.06 -16.32 11.14
C ALA A 69 6.79 -15.47 10.97
N PRO A 70 5.62 -15.98 11.35
CA PRO A 70 4.39 -15.21 11.29
C PRO A 70 4.49 -14.01 12.24
N PRO A 71 4.20 -12.78 11.77
CA PRO A 71 4.26 -11.60 12.61
C PRO A 71 3.08 -11.56 13.59
N ASN A 72 3.31 -11.07 14.79
CA ASN A 72 2.24 -10.75 15.72
C ASN A 72 1.72 -9.34 15.46
N LEU A 73 0.65 -9.22 14.66
CA LEU A 73 0.07 -7.92 14.30
C LEU A 73 -0.60 -7.22 15.49
N GLU A 74 -1.01 -7.93 16.53
CA GLU A 74 -1.63 -7.34 17.72
C GLU A 74 -0.61 -6.54 18.55
N GLU A 75 0.65 -6.93 18.50
CA GLU A 75 1.75 -6.27 19.22
C GLU A 75 2.46 -5.19 18.36
N ARG A 76 2.11 -5.09 17.07
CA ARG A 76 2.72 -4.13 16.15
C ARG A 76 1.85 -2.90 15.99
N ASP A 77 2.45 -1.72 16.14
CA ASP A 77 1.80 -0.47 15.77
C ASP A 77 1.88 -0.26 14.25
N MET A 78 0.78 -0.61 13.56
CA MET A 78 0.64 -0.43 12.12
C MET A 78 -0.12 0.84 11.76
N ALA A 79 -0.36 1.74 12.70
CA ALA A 79 -1.02 3.02 12.43
C ALA A 79 -0.08 3.99 11.71
N LEU A 80 -0.67 4.88 10.90
CA LEU A 80 0.08 6.01 10.34
C LEU A 80 0.56 6.93 11.45
N ARG A 81 1.81 7.38 11.36
CA ARG A 81 2.45 8.30 12.31
C ARG A 81 2.35 9.74 11.81
N GLU A 82 2.05 10.64 12.72
CA GLU A 82 2.09 12.08 12.44
C GLU A 82 3.54 12.63 12.43
N PRO A 83 3.86 13.66 11.62
CA PRO A 83 2.95 14.35 10.71
C PRO A 83 2.76 13.61 9.37
N ILE A 84 1.53 13.61 8.85
CA ILE A 84 1.24 13.07 7.52
C ILE A 84 1.61 14.12 6.47
N LYS A 85 2.83 14.06 5.99
CA LYS A 85 3.37 14.98 4.96
C LYS A 85 3.87 14.14 3.78
N PRO A 86 3.05 13.95 2.75
CA PRO A 86 3.45 13.17 1.60
C PRO A 86 4.62 13.80 0.86
N LEU A 87 5.64 12.98 0.58
CA LEU A 87 6.79 13.38 -0.21
C LEU A 87 6.42 13.47 -1.70
N PHE A 88 5.68 12.47 -2.19
CA PHE A 88 5.13 12.43 -3.56
C PHE A 88 4.00 11.38 -3.69
N ARG A 89 3.35 11.40 -4.85
CA ARG A 89 2.43 10.33 -5.29
C ARG A 89 3.21 9.28 -6.09
N VAL A 90 2.91 8.04 -5.84
CA VAL A 90 3.59 6.89 -6.44
C VAL A 90 3.05 6.61 -7.85
N ALA A 91 3.97 6.45 -8.82
CA ALA A 91 3.66 5.95 -10.15
C ALA A 91 3.71 4.43 -10.20
N GLN A 92 4.83 3.87 -9.71
CA GLN A 92 5.06 2.43 -9.73
C GLN A 92 5.91 1.98 -8.54
N MET A 93 5.80 0.69 -8.23
CA MET A 93 6.58 0.04 -7.19
C MET A 93 7.19 -1.24 -7.74
N GLY A 94 8.40 -1.55 -7.28
CA GLY A 94 9.08 -2.80 -7.54
C GLY A 94 9.48 -3.47 -6.23
N LEU A 95 9.38 -4.79 -6.18
CA LEU A 95 9.82 -5.60 -5.06
C LEU A 95 10.99 -6.47 -5.47
N GLY A 96 11.95 -6.60 -4.58
CA GLY A 96 13.10 -7.49 -4.72
C GLY A 96 13.48 -8.14 -3.40
N TYR A 97 14.39 -9.10 -3.48
CA TYR A 97 14.98 -9.75 -2.33
C TYR A 97 16.50 -9.73 -2.42
N ASP A 98 17.13 -9.20 -1.39
CA ASP A 98 18.58 -9.22 -1.23
C ASP A 98 18.97 -10.47 -0.44
N ASN A 99 19.52 -11.46 -1.16
CA ASN A 99 19.90 -12.74 -0.58
C ASN A 99 21.09 -12.64 0.38
N GLU A 100 22.00 -11.69 0.15
CA GLU A 100 23.19 -11.54 0.99
C GLU A 100 22.84 -10.92 2.35
N ARG A 101 21.93 -9.96 2.33
CA ARG A 101 21.49 -9.24 3.54
C ARG A 101 20.26 -9.83 4.19
N ASP A 102 19.62 -10.83 3.55
CA ASP A 102 18.34 -11.44 3.98
C ASP A 102 17.25 -10.39 4.21
N GLN A 103 17.11 -9.45 3.28
CA GLN A 103 16.16 -8.36 3.35
C GLN A 103 15.34 -8.25 2.06
N MET A 104 14.11 -7.77 2.20
CA MET A 104 13.33 -7.35 1.06
C MET A 104 13.63 -5.90 0.72
N VAL A 105 13.58 -5.58 -0.56
CA VAL A 105 13.79 -4.22 -1.08
C VAL A 105 12.53 -3.78 -1.81
N LEU A 106 11.92 -2.71 -1.33
CA LEU A 106 10.81 -2.04 -1.99
C LEU A 106 11.33 -0.76 -2.65
N VAL A 107 11.25 -0.71 -3.97
CA VAL A 107 11.62 0.46 -4.77
C VAL A 107 10.37 1.19 -5.20
N VAL A 108 10.28 2.48 -4.94
CA VAL A 108 9.10 3.29 -5.23
C VAL A 108 9.50 4.49 -6.06
N GLN A 109 8.78 4.72 -7.16
CA GLN A 109 9.04 5.81 -8.08
C GLN A 109 7.89 6.82 -8.07
N GLU A 110 8.26 8.09 -8.12
CA GLU A 110 7.38 9.24 -8.18
C GLU A 110 6.56 9.29 -9.47
N LEU A 111 5.30 9.68 -9.35
CA LEU A 111 4.45 10.04 -10.47
C LEU A 111 4.73 11.49 -10.89
N LEU A 112 5.34 11.66 -12.05
CA LEU A 112 5.45 12.97 -12.67
C LEU A 112 4.13 13.28 -13.39
N LEU A 113 3.48 14.35 -12.98
CA LEU A 113 2.32 14.88 -13.70
C LEU A 113 2.85 15.75 -14.85
N ALA A 114 2.58 15.34 -16.07
CA ALA A 114 2.79 16.21 -17.23
C ALA A 114 1.81 17.39 -17.09
N GLY A 115 2.34 18.55 -16.74
CA GLY A 115 1.52 19.74 -16.57
C GLY A 115 2.37 20.94 -16.19
N GLU A 116 2.61 21.70 -17.10
CA GLU A 116 2.55 23.14 -17.41
C GLU A 116 3.49 23.39 -18.60
N GLU A 117 2.95 24.03 -19.61
CA GLU A 117 3.44 24.14 -20.99
C GLU A 117 4.81 24.82 -21.18
N ASP A 118 5.67 24.99 -20.17
CA ASP A 118 6.89 25.79 -20.23
C ASP A 118 8.19 25.10 -19.76
N LEU A 119 8.18 23.82 -19.43
CA LEU A 119 9.43 23.10 -19.13
C LEU A 119 9.63 22.00 -20.15
N GLU A 120 10.74 22.04 -20.88
CA GLU A 120 11.14 20.95 -21.77
C GLU A 120 11.10 19.64 -20.96
N GLU A 121 10.26 18.72 -21.36
CA GLU A 121 9.89 17.44 -20.71
C GLU A 121 11.10 16.54 -20.40
N SER A 122 12.30 16.97 -20.78
CA SER A 122 13.52 16.16 -20.75
C SER A 122 14.37 16.25 -19.48
N ASP A 123 14.08 17.19 -18.56
CA ASP A 123 15.02 17.47 -17.44
C ASP A 123 14.48 17.10 -16.05
N ILE A 124 13.23 16.65 -15.90
CA ILE A 124 12.69 16.27 -14.61
C ILE A 124 12.76 14.75 -14.45
N GLU A 125 13.72 14.29 -13.68
CA GLU A 125 13.81 12.87 -13.31
C GLU A 125 12.90 12.57 -12.11
N PRO A 126 12.11 11.46 -12.15
CA PRO A 126 11.28 11.07 -11.02
C PRO A 126 12.15 10.72 -9.82
N ARG A 127 11.73 11.15 -8.64
CA ARG A 127 12.37 10.74 -7.38
C ARG A 127 12.15 9.24 -7.15
N VAL A 128 13.15 8.60 -6.60
CA VAL A 128 13.12 7.18 -6.26
C VAL A 128 13.42 7.03 -4.78
N VAL A 129 12.63 6.23 -4.09
CA VAL A 129 12.86 5.83 -2.70
C VAL A 129 13.02 4.33 -2.64
N ARG A 130 14.00 3.85 -1.87
CA ARG A 130 14.21 2.42 -1.60
C ARG A 130 14.09 2.16 -0.11
N PHE A 131 13.30 1.15 0.23
CA PHE A 131 13.13 0.69 1.61
C PHE A 131 13.74 -0.71 1.73
N PHE A 132 14.69 -0.87 2.62
CA PHE A 132 15.29 -2.15 2.96
C PHE A 132 14.64 -2.65 4.24
N VAL A 133 13.92 -3.76 4.16
CA VAL A 133 12.97 -4.19 5.20
C VAL A 133 13.20 -5.67 5.51
N SER A 134 13.09 -6.05 6.78
CA SER A 134 13.13 -7.45 7.18
C SER A 134 11.98 -8.24 6.55
N ARG A 135 12.16 -9.56 6.35
CA ARG A 135 11.11 -10.44 5.84
C ARG A 135 9.88 -10.44 6.74
N GLU A 136 10.09 -10.40 8.06
CA GLU A 136 8.99 -10.39 9.04
C GLU A 136 8.18 -9.10 8.97
N ASP A 137 8.83 -7.94 8.87
CA ASP A 137 8.14 -6.65 8.74
C ASP A 137 7.40 -6.52 7.40
N MET A 138 7.96 -7.09 6.33
CA MET A 138 7.27 -7.14 5.04
C MET A 138 6.06 -8.09 5.07
N LEU A 139 6.15 -9.22 5.75
CA LEU A 139 5.00 -10.10 5.94
C LEU A 139 3.90 -9.41 6.76
N ALA A 140 4.28 -8.67 7.80
CA ALA A 140 3.34 -7.85 8.57
C ALA A 140 2.68 -6.78 7.70
N LEU A 141 3.46 -6.11 6.85
CA LEU A 141 2.95 -5.13 5.89
C LEU A 141 1.95 -5.75 4.92
N SER A 142 2.25 -6.94 4.37
CA SER A 142 1.36 -7.67 3.47
C SER A 142 0.01 -7.93 4.12
N GLN A 143 -0.02 -8.59 5.28
CA GLN A 143 -1.23 -8.94 6.01
C GLN A 143 -2.04 -7.71 6.43
N HIS A 144 -1.35 -6.66 6.89
CA HIS A 144 -2.00 -5.40 7.25
C HIS A 144 -2.59 -4.71 6.03
N SER A 145 -1.88 -4.67 4.90
CA SER A 145 -2.35 -4.05 3.66
C SER A 145 -3.62 -4.73 3.13
N GLU A 146 -3.70 -6.05 3.17
CA GLU A 146 -4.92 -6.78 2.83
C GLU A 146 -6.10 -6.33 3.68
N THR A 147 -5.91 -6.20 5.00
CA THR A 147 -6.93 -5.71 5.92
C THR A 147 -7.36 -4.29 5.57
N VAL A 148 -6.42 -3.39 5.30
CA VAL A 148 -6.70 -1.99 4.93
C VAL A 148 -7.45 -1.90 3.60
N VAL A 149 -7.10 -2.72 2.62
CA VAL A 149 -7.75 -2.77 1.31
C VAL A 149 -9.20 -3.21 1.40
N VAL A 150 -9.52 -4.24 2.22
CA VAL A 150 -10.88 -4.77 2.36
C VAL A 150 -11.75 -3.95 3.31
N SER A 151 -11.19 -3.22 4.24
CA SER A 151 -11.92 -2.43 5.26
C SER A 151 -12.75 -1.25 4.70
N GLY A 152 -12.81 -1.09 3.38
CA GLY A 152 -13.29 0.16 2.76
C GLY A 152 -14.78 0.35 2.74
N ARG A 153 -15.54 -0.62 2.29
CA ARG A 153 -16.98 -0.54 2.13
C ARG A 153 -17.62 -1.84 2.60
N PRO A 154 -18.76 -1.77 3.30
CA PRO A 154 -19.49 -2.98 3.60
C PRO A 154 -19.83 -3.69 2.29
N VAL A 155 -19.77 -5.01 2.29
CA VAL A 155 -20.13 -5.83 1.12
C VAL A 155 -21.60 -6.22 1.21
N CYS A 156 -22.29 -6.14 0.10
CA CYS A 156 -23.67 -6.59 0.01
C CYS A 156 -23.76 -8.11 0.22
N GLY A 157 -24.52 -8.54 1.22
CA GLY A 157 -24.72 -9.96 1.53
C GLY A 157 -25.35 -10.76 0.39
N ASN A 158 -26.05 -10.09 -0.56
CA ASN A 158 -26.69 -10.76 -1.69
C ASN A 158 -25.79 -10.90 -2.92
N CYS A 159 -25.08 -9.84 -3.31
CA CYS A 159 -24.32 -9.83 -4.56
C CYS A 159 -22.81 -9.77 -4.38
N GLY A 160 -22.31 -9.59 -3.15
CA GLY A 160 -20.90 -9.49 -2.86
C GLY A 160 -20.23 -8.19 -3.32
N ARG A 161 -20.99 -7.23 -3.87
CA ARG A 161 -20.45 -5.94 -4.29
C ARG A 161 -20.36 -4.97 -3.12
N PRO A 162 -19.38 -4.05 -3.12
CA PRO A 162 -19.29 -2.99 -2.13
C PRO A 162 -20.56 -2.13 -2.14
N ILE A 163 -20.99 -1.71 -0.96
CA ILE A 163 -22.12 -0.79 -0.77
C ILE A 163 -21.54 0.61 -0.57
N ASP A 164 -21.94 1.55 -1.41
CA ASP A 164 -21.59 2.96 -1.23
C ASP A 164 -22.40 3.58 -0.09
N PRO A 165 -21.97 4.72 0.49
CA PRO A 165 -22.73 5.43 1.53
C PRO A 165 -24.16 5.77 1.10
N ASP A 166 -24.36 6.03 -0.21
CA ASP A 166 -25.67 6.31 -0.82
C ASP A 166 -26.42 5.03 -1.26
N GLY A 167 -25.89 3.84 -0.91
CA GLY A 167 -26.41 2.55 -1.33
C GLY A 167 -25.78 2.03 -2.62
N HIS A 168 -26.25 0.88 -3.13
CA HIS A 168 -25.84 0.34 -4.40
C HIS A 168 -26.99 -0.37 -5.10
N PHE A 169 -26.92 -0.45 -6.42
CA PHE A 169 -27.81 -1.29 -7.19
C PHE A 169 -27.38 -2.76 -7.04
N CYS A 170 -28.24 -3.57 -6.40
CA CYS A 170 -27.97 -5.00 -6.23
C CYS A 170 -28.56 -5.81 -7.40
N PRO A 171 -27.74 -6.39 -8.30
CA PRO A 171 -28.25 -7.17 -9.43
C PRO A 171 -28.93 -8.48 -9.02
N LYS A 172 -28.73 -8.93 -7.77
CA LYS A 172 -29.40 -10.12 -7.21
C LYS A 172 -30.65 -9.81 -6.39
N SER A 173 -30.97 -8.55 -6.12
CA SER A 173 -32.29 -8.20 -5.66
C SER A 173 -33.21 -8.23 -6.88
N ASN A 174 -33.93 -9.34 -7.04
CA ASN A 174 -34.84 -9.58 -8.15
C ASN A 174 -35.64 -8.33 -8.47
N GLY A 175 -35.78 -7.98 -9.75
CA GLY A 175 -36.41 -6.82 -10.35
C GLY A 175 -37.81 -6.42 -9.92
N HIS A 176 -38.15 -6.56 -8.67
CA HIS A 176 -39.30 -5.97 -8.00
C HIS A 176 -38.79 -4.74 -7.24
N GLY A 177 -38.86 -3.61 -7.92
CA GLY A 177 -38.53 -2.31 -7.35
C GLY A 177 -39.37 -2.03 -6.11
N ARG A 178 -38.83 -2.33 -4.93
CA ARG A 178 -39.25 -1.65 -3.71
C ARG A 178 -38.35 -0.43 -3.57
N LYS A 179 -38.90 0.71 -3.93
CA LYS A 179 -38.37 1.99 -3.46
C LYS A 179 -38.31 1.89 -1.93
N ALA A 180 -37.13 1.90 -1.36
CA ALA A 180 -36.99 2.11 0.07
C ALA A 180 -37.40 3.54 0.37
N THR A 181 -38.61 3.69 0.89
CA THR A 181 -39.02 4.93 1.54
C THR A 181 -38.37 5.01 2.89
N TRP A 182 -37.49 5.94 3.02
CA TRP A 182 -36.91 6.32 4.29
C TRP A 182 -37.94 7.17 5.04
N ALA A 183 -38.36 6.70 6.18
CA ALA A 183 -39.06 7.49 7.18
C ALA A 183 -38.06 7.99 8.21
#